data_811a9f4ed1245fbcc2e36129011c51ce
#
_entry.id   811a9f4ed1245fbcc2e36129011c51ce
#
_cell.length_a   1.000
_cell.length_b   1.000
_cell.length_c   1.000
_cell.angle_alpha   90.00
_cell.angle_beta   90.00
_cell.angle_gamma   90.00
#
_symmetry.space_group_name_H-M   'P 1'
#
loop_
_entity.id
_entity.type
_entity.pdbx_description
1 polymer ?
#
loop_
_entity_poly.entity_id
_entity_poly.type
_entity_poly.pdbx_seq_one_letter_code
_entity_poly.pdbx_strand_id
1 'polypeptide(L)'
;MPWRIDPDELTDPAVVALLEEHVRELRSISPPESTHALDLDALRAPGVDVWVARDVGPAGGSEPGPPIGCVALTLVEPGHGELKSMRTASAATGRGVGTALLEHVLDQARARGLSRVSLETGAEDFFAPARRLYLRHGFEVCPPFGRYRPDPLSVFMTRSLP
;
A
#
# COMPACT_ATOMS: atom_id res chain seq x y z
N MET A 1 16.27 1.54 -13.45
CA MET A 1 15.46 2.06 -12.34
C MET A 1 16.28 2.08 -11.08
N PRO A 2 16.20 3.15 -10.29
CA PRO A 2 17.02 3.26 -9.08
C PRO A 2 16.52 2.44 -7.89
N TRP A 3 15.49 1.64 -8.08
CA TRP A 3 14.94 0.77 -7.03
C TRP A 3 14.52 -0.57 -7.61
N ARG A 4 14.28 -1.52 -6.69
CA ARG A 4 13.81 -2.85 -7.01
C ARG A 4 12.62 -3.20 -6.11
N ILE A 5 11.61 -3.85 -6.66
CA ILE A 5 10.42 -4.27 -5.91
C ILE A 5 10.43 -5.80 -5.82
N ASP A 6 10.44 -6.33 -4.60
CA ASP A 6 10.47 -7.76 -4.32
C ASP A 6 9.45 -8.14 -3.27
N PRO A 7 8.97 -9.39 -3.27
CA PRO A 7 8.19 -9.91 -2.14
C PRO A 7 9.00 -9.84 -0.84
N ASP A 8 8.33 -9.60 0.28
CA ASP A 8 8.98 -9.45 1.57
C ASP A 8 8.21 -10.18 2.66
N GLU A 9 8.93 -10.81 3.58
CA GLU A 9 8.34 -11.57 4.68
C GLU A 9 8.23 -10.77 5.98
N LEU A 10 8.60 -9.49 5.95
CA LEU A 10 8.54 -8.57 7.11
C LEU A 10 9.44 -9.03 8.27
N THR A 11 10.62 -9.55 7.94
CA THR A 11 11.62 -9.94 8.93
C THR A 11 12.74 -8.93 9.07
N ASP A 12 12.90 -8.03 8.09
CA ASP A 12 13.93 -7.00 8.11
C ASP A 12 13.50 -5.88 9.08
N PRO A 13 14.30 -5.58 10.12
CA PRO A 13 13.99 -4.50 11.06
C PRO A 13 13.76 -3.14 10.38
N ALA A 14 14.44 -2.86 9.27
CA ALA A 14 14.27 -1.60 8.55
C ALA A 14 12.90 -1.50 7.90
N VAL A 15 12.36 -2.60 7.40
CA VAL A 15 11.00 -2.67 6.84
C VAL A 15 9.97 -2.51 7.95
N VAL A 16 10.17 -3.19 9.07
CA VAL A 16 9.31 -3.06 10.24
C VAL A 16 9.27 -1.61 10.73
N ALA A 17 10.43 -0.94 10.78
CA ALA A 17 10.52 0.46 11.18
C ALA A 17 9.76 1.38 10.22
N LEU A 18 9.80 1.11 8.92
CA LEU A 18 9.03 1.87 7.92
C LEU A 18 7.53 1.76 8.17
N LEU A 19 7.04 0.56 8.45
CA LEU A 19 5.63 0.33 8.75
C LEU A 19 5.21 0.96 10.06
N GLU A 20 6.04 0.88 11.09
CA GLU A 20 5.76 1.52 12.37
C GLU A 20 5.71 3.04 12.26
N GLU A 21 6.60 3.64 11.48
CA GLU A 21 6.57 5.07 11.18
C GLU A 21 5.25 5.45 10.50
N HIS A 22 4.79 4.64 9.56
CA HIS A 22 3.52 4.86 8.87
C HIS A 22 2.34 4.88 9.86
N VAL A 23 2.29 3.89 10.76
CA VAL A 23 1.24 3.83 11.78
C VAL A 23 1.28 5.06 12.70
N ARG A 24 2.48 5.48 13.12
CA ARG A 24 2.63 6.67 13.96
C ARG A 24 2.11 7.92 13.26
N GLU A 25 2.41 8.08 11.98
CA GLU A 25 1.90 9.22 11.21
C GLU A 25 0.39 9.19 11.10
N LEU A 26 -0.20 8.04 10.82
CA LEU A 26 -1.66 7.91 10.75
C LEU A 26 -2.32 8.27 12.07
N ARG A 27 -1.76 7.80 13.18
CA ARG A 27 -2.29 8.10 14.52
C ARG A 27 -2.15 9.55 14.91
N SER A 28 -1.16 10.26 14.37
CA SER A 28 -0.99 11.70 14.64
C SER A 28 -2.00 12.56 13.89
N ILE A 29 -2.63 12.04 12.85
CA ILE A 29 -3.51 12.77 11.95
C ILE A 29 -4.98 12.42 12.22
N SER A 30 -5.26 11.13 12.44
CA SER A 30 -6.62 10.62 12.59
C SER A 30 -6.83 10.01 13.96
N PRO A 31 -8.06 10.11 14.54
CA PRO A 31 -8.37 9.43 15.79
C PRO A 31 -8.15 7.92 15.69
N PRO A 32 -7.85 7.23 16.79
CA PRO A 32 -7.65 5.78 16.75
C PRO A 32 -8.80 4.99 16.14
N GLU A 33 -10.04 5.42 16.36
CA GLU A 33 -11.23 4.77 15.81
C GLU A 33 -11.35 4.90 14.30
N SER A 34 -10.71 5.92 13.71
CA SER A 34 -10.68 6.13 12.25
C SER A 34 -9.36 5.67 11.63
N THR A 35 -8.43 5.20 12.45
CA THR A 35 -7.14 4.69 11.98
C THR A 35 -7.24 3.18 11.81
N HIS A 36 -7.40 2.74 10.57
CA HIS A 36 -7.39 1.32 10.22
C HIS A 36 -5.94 0.87 10.08
N ALA A 37 -5.18 1.09 11.17
CA ALA A 37 -3.76 0.85 11.20
C ALA A 37 -3.46 -0.64 11.14
N LEU A 38 -2.41 -0.96 10.42
CA LEU A 38 -1.95 -2.30 10.24
C LEU A 38 -1.34 -2.87 11.48
N ASP A 39 -1.82 -4.05 11.79
CA ASP A 39 -1.16 -4.96 12.68
C ASP A 39 -0.13 -5.74 11.86
N LEU A 40 1.13 -5.72 12.30
CA LEU A 40 2.20 -6.50 11.65
C LEU A 40 1.86 -7.98 11.58
N ASP A 41 1.20 -8.51 12.62
CA ASP A 41 0.79 -9.91 12.62
C ASP A 41 -0.23 -10.18 11.53
N ALA A 42 -1.16 -9.24 11.29
CA ALA A 42 -2.13 -9.35 10.21
C ALA A 42 -1.44 -9.33 8.83
N LEU A 43 -0.41 -8.50 8.66
CA LEU A 43 0.35 -8.46 7.42
C LEU A 43 1.17 -9.71 7.17
N ARG A 44 1.59 -10.40 8.24
CA ARG A 44 2.33 -11.66 8.15
C ARG A 44 1.42 -12.87 7.99
N ALA A 45 0.10 -12.68 8.08
CA ALA A 45 -0.86 -13.77 8.00
C ALA A 45 -0.84 -14.43 6.62
N PRO A 46 -1.15 -15.73 6.54
CA PRO A 46 -1.31 -16.40 5.24
C PRO A 46 -2.36 -15.69 4.39
N GLY A 47 -2.13 -15.59 3.09
CA GLY A 47 -3.03 -14.92 2.17
C GLY A 47 -2.80 -13.43 2.04
N VAL A 48 -1.86 -12.86 2.78
CA VAL A 48 -1.44 -11.47 2.61
C VAL A 48 -0.05 -11.47 1.97
N ASP A 49 0.06 -10.81 0.83
CA ASP A 49 1.34 -10.64 0.15
C ASP A 49 1.82 -9.21 0.32
N VAL A 50 3.10 -9.06 0.64
CA VAL A 50 3.73 -7.76 0.82
C VAL A 50 4.90 -7.64 -0.13
N TRP A 51 5.03 -6.48 -0.76
CA TRP A 51 6.17 -6.13 -1.60
C TRP A 51 6.85 -4.90 -1.03
N VAL A 52 8.16 -4.89 -1.14
CA VAL A 52 8.98 -3.78 -0.66
C VAL A 52 9.84 -3.26 -1.81
N ALA A 53 9.85 -1.95 -1.98
CA ALA A 53 10.77 -1.27 -2.88
C ALA A 53 12.03 -0.91 -2.10
N ARG A 54 13.19 -1.24 -2.66
CA ARG A 54 14.48 -0.93 -2.04
C ARG A 54 15.34 -0.15 -3.02
N ASP A 55 16.08 0.82 -2.49
CA ASP A 55 17.06 1.54 -3.28
C ASP A 55 18.11 0.58 -3.82
N VAL A 56 18.54 0.84 -5.05
CA VAL A 56 19.66 0.15 -5.66
C VAL A 56 20.79 1.17 -5.71
N GLY A 57 21.97 0.82 -5.20
CA GLY A 57 23.12 1.71 -5.22
C GLY A 57 23.54 2.07 -6.64
N PRO A 58 24.30 3.15 -6.81
CA PRO A 58 24.70 3.63 -8.15
C PRO A 58 25.50 2.61 -8.96
N ALA A 59 26.08 1.61 -8.32
CA ALA A 59 26.81 0.53 -8.99
C ALA A 59 25.94 -0.69 -9.30
N GLY A 60 24.66 -0.67 -9.02
CA GLY A 60 23.78 -1.82 -9.22
C GLY A 60 24.17 -3.02 -8.37
N GLY A 61 24.65 -2.79 -7.15
CA GLY A 61 25.14 -3.85 -6.28
C GLY A 61 24.12 -4.94 -6.00
N SER A 62 24.60 -6.14 -5.67
CA SER A 62 23.76 -7.30 -5.34
C SER A 62 23.15 -7.21 -3.95
N GLU A 63 23.65 -6.30 -3.11
CA GLU A 63 23.13 -6.12 -1.76
C GLU A 63 21.82 -5.36 -1.80
N PRO A 64 20.79 -5.81 -1.05
CA PRO A 64 19.55 -5.04 -0.96
C PRO A 64 19.81 -3.73 -0.23
N GLY A 65 19.37 -2.62 -0.85
CA GLY A 65 19.45 -1.30 -0.26
C GLY A 65 18.36 -1.07 0.79
N PRO A 66 18.32 0.15 1.34
CA PRO A 66 17.29 0.48 2.34
C PRO A 66 15.90 0.44 1.74
N PRO A 67 14.87 0.04 2.51
CA PRO A 67 13.50 0.07 2.04
C PRO A 67 13.04 1.52 1.86
N ILE A 68 12.39 1.80 0.73
CA ILE A 68 11.89 3.13 0.39
C ILE A 68 10.38 3.15 0.19
N GLY A 69 9.74 2.00 0.19
CA GLY A 69 8.30 1.90 0.10
C GLY A 69 7.80 0.48 0.24
N CYS A 70 6.51 0.35 0.47
CA CYS A 70 5.87 -0.96 0.59
C CYS A 70 4.43 -0.90 0.14
N VAL A 71 3.86 -2.08 -0.14
CA VAL A 71 2.44 -2.25 -0.45
C VAL A 71 2.06 -3.70 -0.16
N ALA A 72 0.82 -3.91 0.25
CA ALA A 72 0.29 -5.25 0.50
C ALA A 72 -0.99 -5.47 -0.30
N LEU A 73 -1.28 -6.75 -0.58
CA LEU A 73 -2.50 -7.18 -1.25
C LEU A 73 -3.05 -8.38 -0.50
N THR A 74 -4.34 -8.34 -0.18
CA THR A 74 -5.06 -9.47 0.41
C THR A 74 -6.39 -9.65 -0.32
N LEU A 75 -7.08 -10.77 -0.09
CA LEU A 75 -8.39 -10.99 -0.68
C LEU A 75 -9.49 -10.51 0.27
N VAL A 76 -10.46 -9.78 -0.28
CA VAL A 76 -11.72 -9.45 0.40
C VAL A 76 -12.69 -10.63 0.23
N GLU A 77 -12.75 -11.14 -0.99
CA GLU A 77 -13.56 -12.29 -1.41
C GLU A 77 -12.97 -12.83 -2.71
N PRO A 78 -13.39 -13.98 -3.22
CA PRO A 78 -12.86 -14.48 -4.49
C PRO A 78 -12.97 -13.44 -5.61
N GLY A 79 -11.87 -13.17 -6.27
CA GLY A 79 -11.81 -12.21 -7.37
C GLY A 79 -11.70 -10.75 -6.96
N HIS A 80 -11.78 -10.43 -5.67
CA HIS A 80 -11.75 -9.05 -5.17
C HIS A 80 -10.61 -8.89 -4.16
N GLY A 81 -9.58 -8.15 -4.54
CA GLY A 81 -8.43 -7.88 -3.69
C GLY A 81 -8.51 -6.52 -2.99
N GLU A 82 -7.82 -6.41 -1.89
CA GLU A 82 -7.66 -5.14 -1.17
C GLU A 82 -6.19 -4.75 -1.11
N LEU A 83 -5.90 -3.53 -1.58
CA LEU A 83 -4.60 -2.91 -1.44
C LEU A 83 -4.49 -2.31 -0.04
N LYS A 84 -3.43 -2.64 0.66
CA LYS A 84 -3.19 -2.19 2.04
C LYS A 84 -1.76 -1.68 2.18
N SER A 85 -1.52 -0.88 3.21
CA SER A 85 -0.18 -0.49 3.63
C SER A 85 0.67 0.16 2.55
N MET A 86 0.05 0.87 1.65
CA MET A 86 0.82 1.59 0.64
C MET A 86 1.53 2.77 1.30
N ARG A 87 2.86 2.74 1.24
CA ARG A 87 3.69 3.74 1.91
C ARG A 87 4.96 3.98 1.09
N THR A 88 5.29 5.25 0.91
CA THR A 88 6.61 5.66 0.42
C THR A 88 7.34 6.37 1.57
N ALA A 89 8.59 6.00 1.81
CA ALA A 89 9.39 6.64 2.84
C ALA A 89 9.52 8.13 2.58
N SER A 90 9.51 8.93 3.64
CA SER A 90 9.56 10.40 3.51
C SER A 90 10.72 10.89 2.64
N ALA A 91 11.89 10.29 2.80
CA ALA A 91 13.08 10.65 2.04
C ALA A 91 13.02 10.27 0.56
N ALA A 92 12.06 9.43 0.17
CA ALA A 92 11.93 8.91 -1.20
C ALA A 92 10.69 9.45 -1.92
N THR A 93 9.93 10.35 -1.31
CA THR A 93 8.76 10.94 -1.96
C THR A 93 9.16 11.76 -3.19
N GLY A 94 8.28 11.80 -4.19
CA GLY A 94 8.53 12.55 -5.42
C GLY A 94 9.40 11.84 -6.44
N ARG A 95 9.81 10.59 -6.17
CA ARG A 95 10.67 9.82 -7.09
C ARG A 95 9.89 8.84 -7.97
N GLY A 96 8.57 8.71 -7.79
CA GLY A 96 7.76 7.76 -8.54
C GLY A 96 7.67 6.37 -7.91
N VAL A 97 8.11 6.20 -6.69
CA VAL A 97 8.08 4.91 -5.98
C VAL A 97 6.64 4.45 -5.76
N GLY A 98 5.75 5.36 -5.34
CA GLY A 98 4.34 5.04 -5.14
C GLY A 98 3.67 4.55 -6.41
N THR A 99 3.93 5.22 -7.53
CA THR A 99 3.42 4.80 -8.84
C THR A 99 3.92 3.40 -9.19
N ALA A 100 5.21 3.15 -9.00
CA ALA A 100 5.79 1.85 -9.32
C ALA A 100 5.20 0.73 -8.45
N LEU A 101 5.01 0.98 -7.17
CA LEU A 101 4.39 0.00 -6.26
C LEU A 101 2.94 -0.28 -6.64
N LEU A 102 2.17 0.76 -6.95
CA LEU A 102 0.78 0.60 -7.36
C LEU A 102 0.67 -0.20 -8.66
N GLU A 103 1.46 0.14 -9.66
CA GLU A 103 1.47 -0.60 -10.92
C GLU A 103 1.87 -2.05 -10.72
N HIS A 104 2.86 -2.29 -9.85
CA HIS A 104 3.30 -3.65 -9.53
C HIS A 104 2.17 -4.48 -8.92
N VAL A 105 1.47 -3.92 -7.93
CA VAL A 105 0.38 -4.65 -7.26
C VAL A 105 -0.80 -4.90 -8.20
N LEU A 106 -1.10 -3.96 -9.09
CA LEU A 106 -2.15 -4.15 -10.08
C LEU A 106 -1.78 -5.26 -11.08
N ASP A 107 -0.52 -5.33 -11.49
CA ASP A 107 -0.03 -6.40 -12.36
C ASP A 107 -0.11 -7.76 -11.66
N GLN A 108 0.24 -7.82 -10.37
CA GLN A 108 0.10 -9.04 -9.58
C GLN A 108 -1.37 -9.47 -9.46
N ALA A 109 -2.26 -8.51 -9.23
CA ALA A 109 -3.69 -8.80 -9.17
C ALA A 109 -4.22 -9.38 -10.48
N ARG A 110 -3.81 -8.81 -11.61
CA ARG A 110 -4.18 -9.33 -12.95
C ARG A 110 -3.64 -10.74 -13.16
N ALA A 111 -2.40 -10.97 -12.80
CA ALA A 111 -1.77 -12.28 -12.93
C ALA A 111 -2.49 -13.37 -12.13
N ARG A 112 -3.14 -12.98 -11.04
CA ARG A 112 -3.92 -13.89 -10.18
C ARG A 112 -5.38 -14.01 -10.61
N GLY A 113 -5.77 -13.33 -11.67
CA GLY A 113 -7.15 -13.39 -12.18
C GLY A 113 -8.15 -12.60 -11.35
N LEU A 114 -7.69 -11.64 -10.53
CA LEU A 114 -8.61 -10.78 -9.79
C LEU A 114 -9.33 -9.84 -10.74
N SER A 115 -10.62 -9.65 -10.52
CA SER A 115 -11.46 -8.78 -11.35
C SER A 115 -11.61 -7.37 -10.77
N ARG A 116 -11.22 -7.17 -9.52
CA ARG A 116 -11.38 -5.89 -8.83
C ARG A 116 -10.35 -5.74 -7.71
N VAL A 117 -9.87 -4.53 -7.52
CA VAL A 117 -9.04 -4.13 -6.38
C VAL A 117 -9.65 -2.91 -5.74
N SER A 118 -9.77 -2.92 -4.43
CA SER A 118 -10.32 -1.81 -3.66
C SER A 118 -9.33 -1.39 -2.56
N LEU A 119 -9.53 -0.22 -2.01
CA LEU A 119 -8.69 0.32 -0.94
C LEU A 119 -9.48 1.27 -0.05
N GLU A 120 -8.95 1.51 1.13
CA GLU A 120 -9.42 2.55 2.03
C GLU A 120 -8.25 3.51 2.25
N THR A 121 -8.53 4.79 2.15
CA THR A 121 -7.55 5.85 2.42
C THR A 121 -8.22 6.96 3.23
N GLY A 122 -7.49 8.01 3.57
CA GLY A 122 -8.03 9.08 4.38
C GLY A 122 -8.68 10.20 3.55
N ALA A 123 -9.63 10.89 4.17
CA ALA A 123 -10.29 12.06 3.58
C ALA A 123 -9.51 13.36 3.84
N GLU A 124 -8.60 13.37 4.80
CA GLU A 124 -7.85 14.55 5.21
C GLU A 124 -6.81 14.97 4.15
N ASP A 125 -6.38 16.22 4.21
CA ASP A 125 -5.46 16.79 3.21
C ASP A 125 -4.13 16.04 3.11
N PHE A 126 -3.68 15.45 4.22
CA PHE A 126 -2.48 14.62 4.23
C PHE A 126 -2.53 13.50 3.18
N PHE A 127 -3.73 12.95 2.94
CA PHE A 127 -3.93 11.83 2.02
C PHE A 127 -4.25 12.27 0.59
N ALA A 128 -4.35 13.57 0.33
CA ALA A 128 -4.69 14.07 -1.00
C ALA A 128 -3.74 13.59 -2.10
N PRO A 129 -2.40 13.55 -1.89
CA PRO A 129 -1.51 13.01 -2.92
C PRO A 129 -1.79 11.54 -3.24
N ALA A 130 -2.09 10.73 -2.22
CA ALA A 130 -2.43 9.32 -2.43
C ALA A 130 -3.74 9.18 -3.21
N ARG A 131 -4.78 9.94 -2.86
CA ARG A 131 -6.05 9.91 -3.58
C ARG A 131 -5.86 10.29 -5.05
N ARG A 132 -5.04 11.31 -5.34
CA ARG A 132 -4.74 11.69 -6.73
C ARG A 132 -4.03 10.58 -7.49
N LEU A 133 -3.11 9.89 -6.84
CA LEU A 133 -2.41 8.76 -7.44
C LEU A 133 -3.39 7.66 -7.83
N TYR A 134 -4.29 7.30 -6.93
CA TYR A 134 -5.29 6.26 -7.21
C TYR A 134 -6.24 6.67 -8.33
N LEU A 135 -6.71 7.92 -8.32
CA LEU A 135 -7.58 8.43 -9.39
C LEU A 135 -6.89 8.35 -10.75
N ARG A 136 -5.62 8.72 -10.83
CA ARG A 136 -4.85 8.62 -12.08
C ARG A 136 -4.72 7.20 -12.58
N HIS A 137 -4.83 6.23 -11.69
CA HIS A 137 -4.71 4.80 -12.02
C HIS A 137 -6.06 4.10 -12.16
N GLY A 138 -7.13 4.87 -12.37
CA GLY A 138 -8.42 4.31 -12.70
C GLY A 138 -9.28 3.91 -11.52
N PHE A 139 -8.89 4.22 -10.31
CA PHE A 139 -9.73 4.00 -9.13
C PHE A 139 -10.82 5.06 -9.08
N GLU A 140 -11.99 4.66 -8.60
CA GLU A 140 -13.15 5.53 -8.41
C GLU A 140 -13.62 5.44 -6.96
N VAL A 141 -14.16 6.53 -6.43
CA VAL A 141 -14.74 6.53 -5.09
C VAL A 141 -15.93 5.55 -5.07
N CYS A 142 -16.03 4.77 -4.01
CA CYS A 142 -17.07 3.76 -3.86
C CYS A 142 -17.57 3.71 -2.41
N PRO A 143 -18.69 3.00 -2.15
CA PRO A 143 -19.12 2.73 -0.78
C PRO A 143 -18.12 1.82 -0.05
N PRO A 144 -18.18 1.74 1.30
CA PRO A 144 -17.36 0.78 2.05
C PRO A 144 -17.53 -0.64 1.52
N PHE A 145 -16.45 -1.39 1.54
CA PHE A 145 -16.41 -2.78 1.08
C PHE A 145 -15.92 -3.70 2.20
N GLY A 146 -16.13 -5.00 2.04
CA GLY A 146 -15.68 -5.97 3.03
C GLY A 146 -16.34 -5.71 4.39
N ARG A 147 -15.52 -5.61 5.42
CA ARG A 147 -15.98 -5.36 6.79
C ARG A 147 -15.94 -3.91 7.20
N TYR A 148 -15.56 -3.02 6.29
CA TYR A 148 -15.51 -1.60 6.58
C TYR A 148 -16.90 -1.01 6.78
N ARG A 149 -16.99 0.00 7.65
CA ARG A 149 -18.18 0.79 7.88
C ARG A 149 -17.96 2.22 7.41
N PRO A 150 -19.03 2.96 7.07
CA PRO A 150 -18.86 4.37 6.74
C PRO A 150 -18.14 5.12 7.86
N ASP A 151 -17.18 5.97 7.49
CA ASP A 151 -16.42 6.80 8.40
C ASP A 151 -16.15 8.12 7.67
N PRO A 152 -16.48 9.28 8.27
CA PRO A 152 -16.27 10.57 7.59
C PRO A 152 -14.80 10.87 7.29
N LEU A 153 -13.87 10.21 7.99
CA LEU A 153 -12.44 10.38 7.75
C LEU A 153 -11.86 9.35 6.78
N SER A 154 -12.70 8.46 6.24
CA SER A 154 -12.27 7.44 5.28
C SER A 154 -12.84 7.70 3.90
N VAL A 155 -12.04 7.42 2.89
CA VAL A 155 -12.46 7.38 1.48
C VAL A 155 -12.20 5.97 0.97
N PHE A 156 -13.22 5.34 0.41
CA PHE A 156 -13.11 4.01 -0.19
C PHE A 156 -13.05 4.16 -1.69
N MET A 157 -12.16 3.41 -2.32
CA MET A 157 -11.95 3.49 -3.76
C MET A 157 -11.83 2.09 -4.33
N THR A 158 -12.25 1.94 -5.59
CA THR A 158 -12.26 0.64 -6.25
C THR A 158 -11.90 0.79 -7.72
N ARG A 159 -11.33 -0.26 -8.27
CA ARG A 159 -11.01 -0.35 -9.69
C ARG A 159 -11.33 -1.74 -10.21
N SER A 160 -12.04 -1.80 -11.34
CA SER A 160 -12.22 -3.05 -12.09
C SER A 160 -10.96 -3.36 -12.87
N LEU A 161 -10.60 -4.64 -12.93
CA LEU A 161 -9.49 -5.12 -13.75
C LEU A 161 -10.06 -5.89 -14.93
N PRO A 162 -9.71 -5.50 -16.18
CA PRO A 162 -10.17 -6.22 -17.36
C PRO A 162 -9.54 -7.60 -17.50
#